data_015e2c29c49c940e7c9b3e4865974259
#
_entry.id   015e2c29c49c940e7c9b3e4865974259
#
_cell.length_a   1.000
_cell.length_b   1.000
_cell.length_c   1.000
_cell.angle_alpha   90.00
_cell.angle_beta   90.00
_cell.angle_gamma   90.00
#
_symmetry.space_group_name_H-M   'P 1'
#
loop_
_entity.id
_entity.type
_entity.pdbx_description
1 polymer ?
#
loop_
_entity_poly.entity_id
_entity_poly.type
_entity_poly.pdbx_seq_one_letter_code
_entity_poly.pdbx_strand_id
1 'polypeptide(L)'
;MTLQTENASPPATGAAAAAEPIWFASYPPGIPRSIDPDTYPSLSAMLLDACTRHAAHPAFECLNVRMSYGEWERVSRAFAAFLVEEAKCRPGDRIAIMLPNLLAYPVAFLGALRAGLTIVNVNPLYTPRELKEQLADSGAAAIVVMENFAHKLEAVLPQTQIRHVVVARLGDFMPALKRTVFNLVNTYIRRAVPPWHFERFTLLERACKRAPRAHYADAQPAASSPALLQYTGGTTGVPNGAVLTHRNLVANTLQCRAVIAPYIPEERGSVLTPLPLYHIFSLTANLLAFALMGGLSVLIPDPRDIKGLIRTMRRAQVTTMTGVNTLFNALTNAPDFARLDFSKLAFAVGGGAAVQSAVAARWRAITGTDLVEGYGLTEASPVVCINPVRSPKIGSVGLPVPSTEVAIRDDHGNDLAVGEAGEICVRGPQVMQGYWQRPDETKLVLTAEGWLHTGDIGAFDAEGFLKILDRKKDMVNVSGFKVFPNEVEDVIAQHPGVLEAVVIGVADPHTGQAVKLFVVKRDPALTEAELTIFARERLAGYKVPKTIVFVDSLPKSNVGKIIRKDLR
;
A
#
# COMPACT_ATOMS: atom_id res chain seq x y z
N MET A 1 -68.62 32.87 22.05
CA MET A 1 -67.53 32.10 22.60
C MET A 1 -67.28 30.93 21.66
N THR A 2 -66.48 31.16 20.60
CA THR A 2 -66.30 30.29 19.46
C THR A 2 -64.92 29.62 19.59
N LEU A 3 -64.91 28.32 19.75
CA LEU A 3 -63.69 27.51 19.80
C LEU A 3 -63.11 27.34 18.39
N GLN A 4 -61.90 27.82 18.17
CA GLN A 4 -61.09 27.56 16.97
C GLN A 4 -60.44 26.17 17.13
N THR A 5 -60.71 25.31 16.19
CA THR A 5 -60.01 24.04 16.02
C THR A 5 -58.71 24.27 15.24
N GLU A 6 -57.57 24.10 15.91
CA GLU A 6 -56.25 24.03 15.27
C GLU A 6 -56.14 22.76 14.42
N ASN A 7 -55.93 22.96 13.10
CA ASN A 7 -55.55 21.90 12.18
C ASN A 7 -54.08 21.53 12.41
N ALA A 8 -53.83 20.39 13.05
CA ALA A 8 -52.50 19.78 13.07
C ALA A 8 -52.18 19.21 11.71
N SER A 9 -51.13 19.72 11.05
CA SER A 9 -50.53 19.14 9.85
C SER A 9 -49.95 17.76 10.16
N PRO A 10 -50.11 16.76 9.27
CA PRO A 10 -49.55 15.44 9.48
C PRO A 10 -48.00 15.52 9.48
N PRO A 11 -47.31 14.64 10.23
CA PRO A 11 -45.87 14.60 10.28
C PRO A 11 -45.31 14.23 8.90
N ALA A 12 -44.24 14.91 8.50
CA ALA A 12 -43.52 14.67 7.25
C ALA A 12 -43.15 13.17 7.11
N THR A 13 -43.66 12.57 6.07
CA THR A 13 -43.43 11.19 5.66
C THR A 13 -41.93 10.93 5.50
N GLY A 14 -41.50 9.83 6.11
CA GLY A 14 -40.13 9.41 6.30
C GLY A 14 -39.26 9.47 5.07
N ALA A 15 -38.01 9.78 5.28
CA ALA A 15 -36.94 9.46 4.36
C ALA A 15 -37.01 7.96 4.06
N ALA A 16 -37.18 7.62 2.78
CA ALA A 16 -37.12 6.25 2.34
C ALA A 16 -35.81 5.65 2.86
N ALA A 17 -35.87 4.58 3.61
CA ALA A 17 -34.69 3.87 4.08
C ALA A 17 -33.88 3.50 2.82
N ALA A 18 -32.68 4.05 2.72
CA ALA A 18 -31.79 3.74 1.59
C ALA A 18 -31.65 2.21 1.52
N ALA A 19 -31.83 1.64 0.33
CA ALA A 19 -31.73 0.21 0.15
C ALA A 19 -30.37 -0.28 0.67
N GLU A 20 -30.40 -1.40 1.38
CA GLU A 20 -29.17 -1.97 1.95
C GLU A 20 -28.17 -2.31 0.83
N PRO A 21 -26.88 -1.95 0.98
CA PRO A 21 -25.86 -2.27 -0.02
C PRO A 21 -25.81 -3.76 -0.35
N ILE A 22 -25.80 -4.09 -1.66
CA ILE A 22 -25.92 -5.46 -2.17
C ILE A 22 -24.81 -6.39 -1.65
N TRP A 23 -23.60 -5.88 -1.39
CA TRP A 23 -22.46 -6.67 -0.94
C TRP A 23 -22.60 -7.22 0.48
N PHE A 24 -23.49 -6.67 1.31
CA PHE A 24 -23.68 -7.19 2.69
C PHE A 24 -24.27 -8.60 2.73
N ALA A 25 -25.01 -9.01 1.70
CA ALA A 25 -25.51 -10.36 1.57
C ALA A 25 -24.37 -11.40 1.39
N SER A 26 -23.24 -10.96 0.84
CA SER A 26 -22.06 -11.80 0.56
C SER A 26 -20.96 -11.69 1.61
N TYR A 27 -21.16 -10.93 2.67
CA TYR A 27 -20.18 -10.84 3.75
C TYR A 27 -20.02 -12.19 4.46
N PRO A 28 -18.76 -12.66 4.64
CA PRO A 28 -18.52 -13.86 5.43
C PRO A 28 -19.06 -13.71 6.86
N PRO A 29 -19.54 -14.83 7.47
CA PRO A 29 -19.97 -14.80 8.87
C PRO A 29 -18.86 -14.25 9.79
N GLY A 30 -19.28 -13.35 10.70
CA GLY A 30 -18.35 -12.72 11.66
C GLY A 30 -17.67 -11.45 11.18
N ILE A 31 -17.80 -11.08 9.89
CA ILE A 31 -17.34 -9.77 9.42
C ILE A 31 -18.41 -8.72 9.74
N PRO A 32 -18.12 -7.67 10.53
CA PRO A 32 -19.08 -6.62 10.82
C PRO A 32 -19.36 -5.75 9.60
N ARG A 33 -20.54 -5.14 9.53
CA ARG A 33 -20.90 -4.19 8.45
C ARG A 33 -20.25 -2.82 8.64
N SER A 34 -19.91 -2.48 9.87
CA SER A 34 -19.31 -1.20 10.24
C SER A 34 -18.24 -1.37 11.31
N ILE A 35 -17.35 -0.39 11.35
CA ILE A 35 -16.38 -0.19 12.46
C ILE A 35 -16.63 1.19 13.08
N ASP A 36 -16.19 1.37 14.31
CA ASP A 36 -16.14 2.68 14.93
C ASP A 36 -14.75 3.31 14.68
N PRO A 37 -14.65 4.30 13.77
CA PRO A 37 -13.37 4.94 13.42
C PRO A 37 -12.81 5.80 14.56
N ASP A 38 -13.60 6.09 15.59
CA ASP A 38 -13.24 6.92 16.72
C ASP A 38 -12.88 6.10 17.97
N THR A 39 -12.75 4.75 17.83
CA THR A 39 -12.27 3.83 18.89
C THR A 39 -10.96 4.28 19.54
N TYR A 40 -10.06 4.89 18.76
CA TYR A 40 -8.82 5.47 19.27
C TYR A 40 -8.73 6.95 18.93
N PRO A 41 -8.29 7.80 19.87
CA PRO A 41 -8.20 9.24 19.65
C PRO A 41 -7.12 9.63 18.62
N SER A 42 -6.14 8.75 18.39
CA SER A 42 -5.10 8.96 17.41
C SER A 42 -4.41 7.64 17.02
N LEU A 43 -3.68 7.64 15.90
CA LEU A 43 -2.86 6.51 15.47
C LEU A 43 -1.75 6.16 16.48
N SER A 44 -1.14 7.18 17.10
CA SER A 44 -0.14 6.97 18.16
C SER A 44 -0.76 6.29 19.38
N ALA A 45 -1.97 6.71 19.81
CA ALA A 45 -2.68 6.09 20.93
C ALA A 45 -3.00 4.61 20.65
N MET A 46 -3.46 4.27 19.44
CA MET A 46 -3.71 2.89 19.01
C MET A 46 -2.43 2.02 19.09
N LEU A 47 -1.32 2.53 18.59
CA LEU A 47 -0.05 1.79 18.59
C LEU A 47 0.54 1.65 20.00
N LEU A 48 0.39 2.65 20.85
CA LEU A 48 0.84 2.59 22.25
C LEU A 48 -0.01 1.63 23.09
N ASP A 49 -1.32 1.58 22.85
CA ASP A 49 -2.19 0.58 23.45
C ASP A 49 -1.74 -0.84 23.06
N ALA A 50 -1.44 -1.08 21.77
CA ALA A 50 -0.88 -2.35 21.30
C ALA A 50 0.47 -2.68 21.96
N CYS A 51 1.38 -1.70 22.09
CA CYS A 51 2.65 -1.87 22.77
C CYS A 51 2.47 -2.26 24.24
N THR A 52 1.48 -1.69 24.91
CA THR A 52 1.16 -2.00 26.31
C THR A 52 0.58 -3.39 26.46
N ARG A 53 -0.42 -3.74 25.64
CA ARG A 53 -1.10 -5.05 25.73
C ARG A 53 -0.17 -6.23 25.38
N HIS A 54 0.74 -6.04 24.44
CA HIS A 54 1.57 -7.09 23.89
C HIS A 54 3.06 -6.92 24.21
N ALA A 55 3.42 -6.21 25.29
CA ALA A 55 4.79 -5.77 25.59
C ALA A 55 5.88 -6.87 25.45
N ALA A 56 5.58 -8.09 25.87
CA ALA A 56 6.53 -9.23 25.82
C ALA A 56 6.59 -9.91 24.45
N HIS A 57 5.64 -9.67 23.55
CA HIS A 57 5.57 -10.33 22.26
C HIS A 57 6.50 -9.69 21.24
N PRO A 58 7.03 -10.44 20.26
CA PRO A 58 7.81 -9.88 19.16
C PRO A 58 6.90 -9.10 18.23
N ALA A 59 7.22 -7.82 18.00
CA ALA A 59 6.52 -6.94 17.05
C ALA A 59 7.14 -7.02 15.65
N PHE A 60 8.47 -7.00 15.59
CA PHE A 60 9.21 -6.98 14.33
C PHE A 60 10.34 -7.98 14.33
N GLU A 61 10.62 -8.55 13.15
CA GLU A 61 11.82 -9.34 12.91
C GLU A 61 12.49 -8.85 11.62
N CYS A 62 13.80 -8.59 11.66
CA CYS A 62 14.61 -8.24 10.51
C CYS A 62 15.98 -8.91 10.60
N LEU A 63 16.44 -9.58 9.54
CA LEU A 63 17.77 -10.22 9.48
C LEU A 63 18.06 -11.10 10.71
N ASN A 64 17.08 -11.90 11.15
CA ASN A 64 17.14 -12.78 12.32
C ASN A 64 17.35 -12.05 13.66
N VAL A 65 16.89 -10.81 13.75
CA VAL A 65 16.82 -10.06 15.02
C VAL A 65 15.38 -9.66 15.25
N ARG A 66 14.89 -9.92 16.45
CA ARG A 66 13.53 -9.56 16.87
C ARG A 66 13.57 -8.35 17.78
N MET A 67 12.52 -7.54 17.68
CA MET A 67 12.22 -6.42 18.57
C MET A 67 10.84 -6.67 19.17
N SER A 68 10.72 -6.66 20.50
CA SER A 68 9.43 -6.78 21.17
C SER A 68 8.63 -5.48 21.12
N TYR A 69 7.32 -5.56 21.40
CA TYR A 69 6.46 -4.38 21.52
C TYR A 69 6.94 -3.44 22.63
N GLY A 70 7.39 -3.97 23.77
CA GLY A 70 7.95 -3.16 24.86
C GLY A 70 9.27 -2.49 24.50
N GLU A 71 10.14 -3.16 23.72
CA GLU A 71 11.35 -2.52 23.18
C GLU A 71 11.01 -1.43 22.19
N TRP A 72 10.06 -1.66 21.28
CA TRP A 72 9.57 -0.69 20.33
C TRP A 72 9.02 0.55 21.03
N GLU A 73 8.18 0.37 22.05
CA GLU A 73 7.68 1.46 22.89
C GLU A 73 8.84 2.29 23.48
N ARG A 74 9.77 1.62 24.13
CA ARG A 74 10.89 2.26 24.83
C ARG A 74 11.80 3.06 23.89
N VAL A 75 12.18 2.47 22.74
CA VAL A 75 13.10 3.14 21.80
C VAL A 75 12.42 4.24 21.01
N SER A 76 11.14 4.08 20.66
CA SER A 76 10.37 5.12 19.98
C SER A 76 10.12 6.32 20.89
N ARG A 77 9.93 6.10 22.22
CA ARG A 77 9.82 7.18 23.20
C ARG A 77 11.11 8.00 23.31
N ALA A 78 12.24 7.32 23.35
CA ALA A 78 13.55 8.00 23.38
C ALA A 78 13.77 8.83 22.10
N PHE A 79 13.40 8.30 20.94
CA PHE A 79 13.48 9.03 19.67
C PHE A 79 12.53 10.23 19.64
N ALA A 80 11.30 10.08 20.10
CA ALA A 80 10.35 11.20 20.20
C ALA A 80 10.87 12.33 21.10
N ALA A 81 11.42 11.99 22.27
CA ALA A 81 12.04 12.95 23.16
C ALA A 81 13.22 13.68 22.48
N PHE A 82 14.08 12.97 21.75
CA PHE A 82 15.14 13.58 20.96
C PHE A 82 14.59 14.59 19.93
N LEU A 83 13.54 14.24 19.21
CA LEU A 83 12.91 15.12 18.21
C LEU A 83 12.41 16.42 18.83
N VAL A 84 11.79 16.36 20.01
CA VAL A 84 11.24 17.52 20.72
C VAL A 84 12.35 18.31 21.45
N GLU A 85 13.18 17.61 22.23
CA GLU A 85 14.11 18.25 23.17
C GLU A 85 15.42 18.73 22.52
N GLU A 86 15.93 18.03 21.51
CA GLU A 86 17.21 18.33 20.86
C GLU A 86 17.02 18.86 19.44
N ALA A 87 16.23 18.18 18.61
CA ALA A 87 15.94 18.62 17.26
C ALA A 87 14.93 19.78 17.21
N LYS A 88 14.31 20.14 18.36
CA LYS A 88 13.38 21.27 18.48
C LYS A 88 12.22 21.22 17.46
N CYS A 89 11.81 20.01 17.07
CA CYS A 89 10.63 19.82 16.28
C CYS A 89 9.37 20.14 17.11
N ARG A 90 8.37 20.71 16.47
CA ARG A 90 7.09 21.09 17.10
C ARG A 90 5.97 20.21 16.57
N PRO A 91 4.91 19.94 17.34
CA PRO A 91 3.72 19.29 16.82
C PRO A 91 3.23 19.97 15.52
N GLY A 92 2.92 19.15 14.49
CA GLY A 92 2.55 19.63 13.16
C GLY A 92 3.73 19.88 12.19
N ASP A 93 5.00 19.89 12.67
CA ASP A 93 6.15 19.83 11.75
C ASP A 93 6.14 18.51 10.97
N ARG A 94 6.72 18.50 9.77
CA ARG A 94 6.85 17.31 8.93
C ARG A 94 8.24 16.69 9.10
N ILE A 95 8.26 15.35 9.21
CA ILE A 95 9.49 14.57 9.24
C ILE A 95 9.49 13.56 8.09
N ALA A 96 10.51 13.61 7.24
CA ALA A 96 10.69 12.64 6.17
C ALA A 96 11.30 11.33 6.74
N ILE A 97 10.79 10.17 6.28
CA ILE A 97 11.35 8.85 6.59
C ILE A 97 11.77 8.19 5.29
N MET A 98 13.08 8.13 5.03
CA MET A 98 13.70 7.56 3.83
C MET A 98 14.43 6.25 4.18
N LEU A 99 13.66 5.24 4.58
CA LEU A 99 14.16 3.96 5.07
C LEU A 99 13.54 2.78 4.32
N PRO A 100 14.30 1.72 4.01
CA PRO A 100 13.74 0.43 3.61
C PRO A 100 13.15 -0.31 4.82
N ASN A 101 12.68 -1.55 4.60
CA ASN A 101 12.13 -2.42 5.65
C ASN A 101 13.22 -2.88 6.63
N LEU A 102 13.53 -2.06 7.60
CA LEU A 102 14.47 -2.32 8.70
C LEU A 102 13.80 -2.05 10.04
N LEU A 103 14.38 -2.52 11.15
CA LEU A 103 13.90 -2.21 12.51
C LEU A 103 13.88 -0.69 12.79
N ALA A 104 14.71 0.07 12.09
CA ALA A 104 14.74 1.53 12.16
C ALA A 104 13.43 2.19 11.69
N TYR A 105 12.72 1.60 10.72
CA TYR A 105 11.50 2.20 10.17
C TYR A 105 10.36 2.30 11.21
N PRO A 106 9.91 1.21 11.86
CA PRO A 106 8.86 1.31 12.88
C PRO A 106 9.26 2.17 14.07
N VAL A 107 10.54 2.21 14.44
CA VAL A 107 11.04 3.10 15.51
C VAL A 107 10.90 4.56 15.12
N ALA A 108 11.35 4.94 13.93
CA ALA A 108 11.22 6.30 13.41
C ALA A 108 9.75 6.70 13.24
N PHE A 109 8.91 5.79 12.73
CA PHE A 109 7.49 6.01 12.51
C PHE A 109 6.74 6.31 13.81
N LEU A 110 6.82 5.41 14.80
CA LEU A 110 6.12 5.62 16.07
C LEU A 110 6.71 6.80 16.85
N GLY A 111 8.04 6.98 16.84
CA GLY A 111 8.67 8.12 17.50
C GLY A 111 8.24 9.48 16.94
N ALA A 112 8.08 9.58 15.61
CA ALA A 112 7.57 10.77 14.96
C ALA A 112 6.10 11.07 15.36
N LEU A 113 5.23 10.03 15.38
CA LEU A 113 3.83 10.18 15.82
C LEU A 113 3.73 10.61 17.28
N ARG A 114 4.57 10.05 18.18
CA ARG A 114 4.64 10.43 19.61
C ARG A 114 5.09 11.87 19.81
N ALA A 115 5.94 12.37 18.93
CA ALA A 115 6.36 13.78 18.93
C ALA A 115 5.31 14.72 18.30
N GLY A 116 4.18 14.20 17.81
CA GLY A 116 3.11 14.97 17.16
C GLY A 116 3.48 15.45 15.76
N LEU A 117 4.42 14.80 15.09
CA LEU A 117 4.88 15.18 13.76
C LEU A 117 4.06 14.49 12.67
N THR A 118 3.89 15.17 11.54
CA THR A 118 3.34 14.58 10.32
C THR A 118 4.47 13.87 9.55
N ILE A 119 4.27 12.59 9.29
CA ILE A 119 5.27 11.76 8.59
C ILE A 119 5.18 12.01 7.08
N VAL A 120 6.32 12.08 6.41
CA VAL A 120 6.45 12.10 4.95
C VAL A 120 7.22 10.85 4.55
N ASN A 121 6.54 9.85 4.02
CA ASN A 121 7.21 8.66 3.53
C ASN A 121 7.95 8.96 2.23
N VAL A 122 9.24 8.63 2.21
CA VAL A 122 10.13 8.88 1.06
C VAL A 122 10.68 7.57 0.55
N ASN A 123 10.58 7.36 -0.75
CA ASN A 123 11.18 6.21 -1.41
C ASN A 123 12.72 6.33 -1.45
N PRO A 124 13.49 5.42 -0.83
CA PRO A 124 14.95 5.47 -0.83
C PRO A 124 15.59 5.38 -2.22
N LEU A 125 14.85 4.87 -3.21
CA LEU A 125 15.34 4.71 -4.57
C LEU A 125 15.14 5.96 -5.45
N TYR A 126 14.48 6.99 -4.95
CA TYR A 126 14.33 8.26 -5.69
C TYR A 126 15.68 8.81 -6.14
N THR A 127 15.65 9.42 -7.31
CA THR A 127 16.74 10.26 -7.80
C THR A 127 16.88 11.52 -6.94
N PRO A 128 18.02 12.21 -6.94
CA PRO A 128 18.16 13.48 -6.25
C PRO A 128 17.09 14.51 -6.65
N ARG A 129 16.68 14.53 -7.92
CA ARG A 129 15.61 15.42 -8.42
C ARG A 129 14.27 15.13 -7.75
N GLU A 130 13.81 13.88 -7.78
CA GLU A 130 12.54 13.47 -7.17
C GLU A 130 12.56 13.70 -5.66
N LEU A 131 13.69 13.41 -5.01
CA LEU A 131 13.88 13.65 -3.58
C LEU A 131 13.75 15.14 -3.24
N LYS A 132 14.42 16.01 -4.02
CA LYS A 132 14.32 17.46 -3.87
C LYS A 132 12.87 17.94 -3.99
N GLU A 133 12.19 17.53 -5.07
CA GLU A 133 10.81 17.93 -5.34
C GLU A 133 9.89 17.56 -4.18
N GLN A 134 9.97 16.33 -3.67
CA GLN A 134 9.13 15.88 -2.55
C GLN A 134 9.47 16.59 -1.23
N LEU A 135 10.76 16.76 -0.91
CA LEU A 135 11.19 17.43 0.33
C LEU A 135 10.83 18.92 0.34
N ALA A 136 10.93 19.59 -0.81
CA ALA A 136 10.55 20.99 -0.95
C ALA A 136 9.03 21.17 -0.84
N ASP A 137 8.23 20.33 -1.51
CA ASP A 137 6.77 20.40 -1.50
C ASP A 137 6.19 20.08 -0.11
N SER A 138 6.70 19.04 0.55
CA SER A 138 6.25 18.68 1.91
C SER A 138 6.69 19.69 2.98
N GLY A 139 7.75 20.45 2.73
CA GLY A 139 8.37 21.34 3.72
C GLY A 139 8.85 20.59 4.96
N ALA A 140 9.40 19.38 4.80
CA ALA A 140 9.92 18.59 5.91
C ALA A 140 11.04 19.32 6.66
N ALA A 141 10.92 19.39 7.99
CA ALA A 141 11.89 20.07 8.87
C ALA A 141 13.00 19.12 9.36
N ALA A 142 12.72 17.82 9.37
CA ALA A 142 13.67 16.78 9.75
C ALA A 142 13.58 15.60 8.78
N ILE A 143 14.64 14.80 8.72
CA ILE A 143 14.67 13.56 7.93
C ILE A 143 15.38 12.44 8.69
N VAL A 144 14.82 11.23 8.60
CA VAL A 144 15.55 10.00 8.93
C VAL A 144 15.92 9.32 7.63
N VAL A 145 17.20 9.18 7.36
CA VAL A 145 17.72 8.61 6.11
C VAL A 145 18.65 7.43 6.40
N MET A 146 18.54 6.36 5.60
CA MET A 146 19.52 5.28 5.68
C MET A 146 20.87 5.72 5.07
N GLU A 147 21.98 5.37 5.71
CA GLU A 147 23.34 5.76 5.29
C GLU A 147 23.65 5.43 3.81
N ASN A 148 23.07 4.35 3.28
CA ASN A 148 23.21 3.93 1.88
C ASN A 148 22.70 4.98 0.86
N PHE A 149 21.78 5.83 1.29
CA PHE A 149 21.14 6.85 0.46
C PHE A 149 21.47 8.29 0.89
N ALA A 150 22.33 8.46 1.90
CA ALA A 150 22.70 9.75 2.46
C ALA A 150 23.34 10.68 1.41
N HIS A 151 24.14 10.14 0.48
CA HIS A 151 24.73 10.89 -0.63
C HIS A 151 23.69 11.58 -1.53
N LYS A 152 22.50 10.97 -1.71
CA LYS A 152 21.41 11.59 -2.48
C LYS A 152 20.82 12.78 -1.75
N LEU A 153 20.66 12.66 -0.42
CA LEU A 153 20.20 13.76 0.43
C LEU A 153 21.21 14.89 0.45
N GLU A 154 22.50 14.60 0.61
CA GLU A 154 23.58 15.58 0.58
C GLU A 154 23.51 16.48 -0.65
N ALA A 155 23.30 15.88 -1.83
CA ALA A 155 23.21 16.59 -3.10
C ALA A 155 22.08 17.63 -3.16
N VAL A 156 21.02 17.47 -2.36
CA VAL A 156 19.83 18.32 -2.40
C VAL A 156 19.53 19.06 -1.11
N LEU A 157 20.19 18.74 -0.02
CA LEU A 157 19.95 19.28 1.33
C LEU A 157 19.91 20.83 1.37
N PRO A 158 20.84 21.56 0.72
CA PRO A 158 20.81 23.03 0.72
C PRO A 158 19.57 23.64 0.05
N GLN A 159 18.81 22.84 -0.74
CA GLN A 159 17.62 23.26 -1.47
C GLN A 159 16.32 22.82 -0.77
N THR A 160 16.41 22.39 0.49
CA THR A 160 15.28 21.90 1.30
C THR A 160 15.15 22.72 2.58
N GLN A 161 14.04 22.49 3.32
CA GLN A 161 13.81 23.11 4.63
C GLN A 161 14.30 22.25 5.80
N ILE A 162 15.05 21.16 5.52
CA ILE A 162 15.51 20.23 6.54
C ILE A 162 16.56 20.90 7.44
N ARG A 163 16.29 20.92 8.73
CA ARG A 163 17.17 21.45 9.79
C ARG A 163 17.91 20.36 10.55
N HIS A 164 17.35 19.13 10.55
CA HIS A 164 17.91 18.00 11.30
C HIS A 164 17.97 16.75 10.44
N VAL A 165 19.18 16.20 10.30
CA VAL A 165 19.43 14.94 9.62
C VAL A 165 19.70 13.86 10.65
N VAL A 166 18.91 12.79 10.63
CA VAL A 166 19.11 11.58 11.43
C VAL A 166 19.52 10.46 10.49
N VAL A 167 20.67 9.84 10.73
CA VAL A 167 21.20 8.77 9.89
C VAL A 167 20.98 7.42 10.56
N ALA A 168 20.26 6.53 9.88
CA ALA A 168 20.07 5.14 10.28
C ALA A 168 21.07 4.24 9.56
N ARG A 169 21.49 3.16 10.22
CA ARG A 169 22.41 2.15 9.70
C ARG A 169 21.73 0.79 9.63
N LEU A 170 22.24 -0.10 8.77
CA LEU A 170 21.69 -1.44 8.57
C LEU A 170 21.59 -2.24 9.89
N GLY A 171 22.58 -2.11 10.76
CA GLY A 171 22.65 -2.83 12.02
C GLY A 171 21.96 -2.16 13.22
N ASP A 172 21.26 -1.04 13.03
CA ASP A 172 20.59 -0.36 14.14
C ASP A 172 19.57 -1.27 14.83
N PHE A 173 19.54 -1.19 16.16
CA PHE A 173 18.71 -2.02 17.05
C PHE A 173 19.08 -3.52 17.05
N MET A 174 20.20 -3.90 16.47
CA MET A 174 20.75 -5.25 16.58
C MET A 174 21.66 -5.40 17.81
N PRO A 175 21.85 -6.62 18.35
CA PRO A 175 22.89 -6.89 19.35
C PRO A 175 24.27 -6.39 18.88
N ALA A 176 25.09 -5.91 19.80
CA ALA A 176 26.33 -5.16 19.49
C ALA A 176 27.25 -5.84 18.48
N LEU A 177 27.48 -7.15 18.62
CA LEU A 177 28.33 -7.92 17.69
C LEU A 177 27.73 -7.97 16.29
N LYS A 178 26.44 -8.34 16.16
CA LYS A 178 25.73 -8.37 14.87
C LYS A 178 25.74 -6.99 14.23
N ARG A 179 25.41 -5.95 14.98
CA ARG A 179 25.44 -4.55 14.50
C ARG A 179 26.76 -4.18 13.86
N THR A 180 27.87 -4.45 14.57
CA THR A 180 29.21 -4.13 14.07
C THR A 180 29.51 -4.90 12.77
N VAL A 181 29.25 -6.21 12.77
CA VAL A 181 29.47 -7.07 11.59
C VAL A 181 28.61 -6.61 10.40
N PHE A 182 27.30 -6.38 10.59
CA PHE A 182 26.42 -5.96 9.51
C PHE A 182 26.81 -4.60 8.94
N ASN A 183 27.17 -3.62 9.79
CA ASN A 183 27.60 -2.31 9.33
C ASN A 183 28.94 -2.39 8.58
N LEU A 184 29.93 -3.14 9.07
CA LEU A 184 31.21 -3.34 8.37
C LEU A 184 31.00 -4.05 7.03
N VAL A 185 30.21 -5.11 6.98
CA VAL A 185 29.91 -5.83 5.74
C VAL A 185 29.20 -4.91 4.74
N ASN A 186 28.22 -4.12 5.18
CA ASN A 186 27.48 -3.19 4.33
C ASN A 186 28.41 -2.11 3.74
N THR A 187 29.27 -1.53 4.56
CA THR A 187 30.15 -0.42 4.14
C THR A 187 31.36 -0.90 3.34
N TYR A 188 32.10 -1.90 3.84
CA TYR A 188 33.42 -2.23 3.29
C TYR A 188 33.41 -3.43 2.34
N ILE A 189 32.56 -4.45 2.59
CA ILE A 189 32.52 -5.67 1.76
C ILE A 189 31.55 -5.47 0.60
N ARG A 190 30.30 -5.09 0.90
CA ARG A 190 29.29 -4.84 -0.14
C ARG A 190 29.48 -3.51 -0.85
N ARG A 191 30.24 -2.59 -0.25
CA ARG A 191 30.42 -1.21 -0.72
C ARG A 191 29.10 -0.52 -1.04
N ALA A 192 28.08 -0.81 -0.26
CA ALA A 192 26.70 -0.33 -0.48
C ALA A 192 26.46 1.05 0.12
N VAL A 193 27.45 1.65 0.77
CA VAL A 193 27.41 3.00 1.35
C VAL A 193 28.36 3.90 0.55
N PRO A 194 27.85 4.67 -0.43
CA PRO A 194 28.65 5.70 -1.10
C PRO A 194 29.13 6.75 -0.09
N PRO A 195 30.26 7.42 -0.33
CA PRO A 195 30.71 8.52 0.51
C PRO A 195 29.65 9.61 0.63
N TRP A 196 29.48 10.15 1.82
CA TRP A 196 28.60 11.30 2.11
C TRP A 196 29.17 12.14 3.22
N HIS A 197 28.82 13.41 3.25
CA HIS A 197 29.22 14.35 4.27
C HIS A 197 28.08 15.28 4.69
N PHE A 198 27.72 15.29 5.97
CA PHE A 198 26.86 16.29 6.57
C PHE A 198 27.63 17.05 7.64
N GLU A 199 27.56 18.37 7.64
CA GLU A 199 28.16 19.19 8.70
C GLU A 199 27.60 18.83 10.09
N ARG A 200 26.29 18.53 10.15
CA ARG A 200 25.60 18.14 11.38
C ARG A 200 24.62 17.00 11.09
N PHE A 201 24.73 15.95 11.86
CA PHE A 201 23.79 14.84 11.85
C PHE A 201 23.79 14.11 13.19
N THR A 202 22.78 13.29 13.44
CA THR A 202 22.71 12.39 14.59
C THR A 202 22.48 10.97 14.10
N LEU A 203 23.18 9.99 14.68
CA LEU A 203 22.86 8.57 14.41
C LEU A 203 21.56 8.21 15.13
N LEU A 204 20.65 7.50 14.43
CA LEU A 204 19.35 7.12 14.98
C LEU A 204 19.50 6.32 16.28
N GLU A 205 20.41 5.35 16.32
CA GLU A 205 20.68 4.57 17.51
C GLU A 205 21.13 5.46 18.68
N ARG A 206 21.93 6.51 18.42
CA ARG A 206 22.36 7.46 19.44
C ARG A 206 21.20 8.30 19.97
N ALA A 207 20.31 8.76 19.07
CA ALA A 207 19.09 9.47 19.44
C ALA A 207 18.20 8.62 20.35
N CYS A 208 18.11 7.31 20.09
CA CYS A 208 17.27 6.37 20.83
C CYS A 208 17.90 5.85 22.15
N LYS A 209 19.18 6.11 22.42
CA LYS A 209 19.86 5.68 23.67
C LYS A 209 19.67 6.65 24.83
N ARG A 210 19.30 7.88 24.55
CA ARG A 210 19.12 8.90 25.59
C ARG A 210 17.79 8.67 26.33
N ALA A 211 17.85 8.70 27.65
CA ALA A 211 16.62 8.71 28.44
C ALA A 211 15.87 10.04 28.21
N PRO A 212 14.55 10.00 27.98
CA PRO A 212 13.74 11.21 27.98
C PRO A 212 13.91 12.00 29.29
N ARG A 213 13.86 13.32 29.23
CA ARG A 213 13.83 14.14 30.43
C ARG A 213 12.53 13.86 31.22
N ALA A 214 12.56 14.12 32.53
CA ALA A 214 11.43 13.81 33.42
C ALA A 214 10.09 14.46 33.01
N HIS A 215 10.17 15.62 32.33
CA HIS A 215 8.99 16.36 31.86
C HIS A 215 8.54 16.01 30.42
N TYR A 216 9.22 15.10 29.72
CA TYR A 216 8.78 14.70 28.38
C TYR A 216 7.44 13.94 28.44
N ALA A 217 6.49 14.42 27.67
CA ALA A 217 5.20 13.76 27.47
C ALA A 217 4.93 13.60 25.97
N ASP A 218 4.30 12.49 25.59
CA ASP A 218 3.87 12.25 24.22
C ASP A 218 2.82 13.27 23.78
N ALA A 219 2.89 13.72 22.55
CA ALA A 219 1.88 14.58 21.97
C ALA A 219 0.52 13.88 21.86
N GLN A 220 -0.54 14.65 22.02
CA GLN A 220 -1.93 14.20 21.89
C GLN A 220 -2.58 14.87 20.67
N PRO A 221 -2.26 14.43 19.43
CA PRO A 221 -2.83 15.03 18.24
C PRO A 221 -4.34 14.72 18.15
N ALA A 222 -5.10 15.68 17.62
CA ALA A 222 -6.50 15.43 17.29
C ALA A 222 -6.64 14.35 16.21
N ALA A 223 -7.73 13.59 16.23
CA ALA A 223 -8.01 12.55 15.23
C ALA A 223 -8.01 13.10 13.78
N SER A 224 -8.42 14.34 13.58
CA SER A 224 -8.42 15.06 12.29
C SER A 224 -7.06 15.65 11.88
N SER A 225 -6.06 15.63 12.76
CA SER A 225 -4.72 16.13 12.43
C SER A 225 -4.05 15.23 11.39
N PRO A 226 -3.26 15.79 10.45
CA PRO A 226 -2.47 15.01 9.51
C PRO A 226 -1.46 14.12 10.26
N ALA A 227 -1.52 12.81 10.03
CA ALA A 227 -0.54 11.85 10.53
C ALA A 227 0.52 11.53 9.47
N LEU A 228 0.10 11.54 8.19
CA LEU A 228 0.95 11.11 7.08
C LEU A 228 0.67 11.94 5.83
N LEU A 229 1.71 12.39 5.15
CA LEU A 229 1.68 12.82 3.76
C LEU A 229 2.23 11.67 2.90
N GLN A 230 1.34 11.02 2.17
CA GLN A 230 1.71 9.90 1.32
C GLN A 230 1.70 10.35 -0.14
N TYR A 231 2.89 10.47 -0.72
CA TYR A 231 3.05 10.92 -2.09
C TYR A 231 2.72 9.83 -3.10
N THR A 232 1.97 10.18 -4.13
CA THR A 232 1.63 9.32 -5.27
C THR A 232 2.30 9.83 -6.53
N GLY A 233 2.60 8.94 -7.46
CA GLY A 233 3.06 9.34 -8.79
C GLY A 233 1.92 10.02 -9.55
N GLY A 234 1.91 11.36 -9.55
CA GLY A 234 0.91 12.15 -10.28
C GLY A 234 0.93 11.91 -11.79
N THR A 235 -0.21 12.10 -12.43
CA THR A 235 -0.34 12.04 -13.90
C THR A 235 0.31 13.24 -14.59
N THR A 236 0.45 14.35 -13.88
CA THR A 236 0.97 15.65 -14.35
C THR A 236 2.48 15.80 -14.17
N GLY A 237 3.18 14.81 -13.62
CA GLY A 237 4.63 14.81 -13.40
C GLY A 237 5.06 15.33 -12.03
N VAL A 238 4.24 16.11 -11.32
CA VAL A 238 4.50 16.51 -9.93
C VAL A 238 3.74 15.55 -8.99
N PRO A 239 4.42 14.89 -8.05
CA PRO A 239 3.75 13.99 -7.13
C PRO A 239 2.79 14.74 -6.20
N ASN A 240 1.59 14.21 -5.99
CA ASN A 240 0.61 14.75 -5.04
C ASN A 240 0.73 14.04 -3.68
N GLY A 241 0.85 14.80 -2.60
CA GLY A 241 0.86 14.29 -1.24
C GLY A 241 -0.56 14.14 -0.69
N ALA A 242 -1.09 12.90 -0.63
CA ALA A 242 -2.37 12.65 0.03
C ALA A 242 -2.23 12.87 1.54
N VAL A 243 -3.10 13.71 2.10
CA VAL A 243 -3.15 14.00 3.55
C VAL A 243 -3.99 12.94 4.23
N LEU A 244 -3.34 12.02 4.94
CA LEU A 244 -3.99 10.98 5.73
C LEU A 244 -3.96 11.39 7.20
N THR A 245 -5.15 11.56 7.78
CA THR A 245 -5.30 11.94 9.18
C THR A 245 -5.09 10.73 10.09
N HIS A 246 -4.92 10.97 11.39
CA HIS A 246 -4.90 9.90 12.38
C HIS A 246 -6.16 9.04 12.28
N ARG A 247 -7.34 9.68 12.13
CA ARG A 247 -8.62 8.99 12.00
C ARG A 247 -8.72 8.10 10.76
N ASN A 248 -8.23 8.58 9.61
CA ASN A 248 -8.25 7.79 8.38
C ASN A 248 -7.45 6.48 8.53
N LEU A 249 -6.24 6.57 9.10
CA LEU A 249 -5.36 5.43 9.29
C LEU A 249 -5.87 4.48 10.37
N VAL A 250 -6.43 4.99 11.46
CA VAL A 250 -7.11 4.18 12.49
C VAL A 250 -8.28 3.43 11.87
N ALA A 251 -9.17 4.12 11.14
CA ALA A 251 -10.31 3.50 10.48
C ALA A 251 -9.91 2.36 9.57
N ASN A 252 -8.95 2.60 8.65
CA ASN A 252 -8.54 1.55 7.71
C ASN A 252 -7.82 0.39 8.40
N THR A 253 -7.08 0.66 9.47
CA THR A 253 -6.47 -0.40 10.30
C THR A 253 -7.54 -1.28 10.95
N LEU A 254 -8.61 -0.69 11.50
CA LEU A 254 -9.74 -1.42 12.09
C LEU A 254 -10.51 -2.22 11.02
N GLN A 255 -10.71 -1.65 9.82
CA GLN A 255 -11.30 -2.33 8.67
C GLN A 255 -10.48 -3.55 8.27
N CYS A 256 -9.15 -3.40 8.13
CA CYS A 256 -8.25 -4.52 7.84
C CYS A 256 -8.33 -5.61 8.93
N ARG A 257 -8.26 -5.21 10.20
CA ARG A 257 -8.41 -6.16 11.32
C ARG A 257 -9.72 -6.91 11.25
N ALA A 258 -10.84 -6.22 11.01
CA ALA A 258 -12.17 -6.83 10.96
C ALA A 258 -12.26 -7.95 9.91
N VAL A 259 -11.61 -7.80 8.75
CA VAL A 259 -11.69 -8.77 7.65
C VAL A 259 -10.65 -9.90 7.76
N ILE A 260 -9.53 -9.71 8.49
CA ILE A 260 -8.47 -10.74 8.57
C ILE A 260 -8.43 -11.47 9.93
N ALA A 261 -8.82 -10.84 11.03
CA ALA A 261 -8.74 -11.43 12.38
C ALA A 261 -9.48 -12.79 12.53
N PRO A 262 -10.63 -13.06 11.86
CA PRO A 262 -11.27 -14.36 11.93
C PRO A 262 -10.41 -15.52 11.42
N TYR A 263 -9.37 -15.25 10.64
CA TYR A 263 -8.51 -16.24 10.00
C TYR A 263 -7.13 -16.36 10.63
N ILE A 264 -6.78 -15.43 11.51
CA ILE A 264 -5.46 -15.37 12.16
C ILE A 264 -5.67 -15.22 13.66
N PRO A 265 -5.21 -16.20 14.48
CA PRO A 265 -5.27 -16.07 15.93
C PRO A 265 -4.53 -14.82 16.40
N GLU A 266 -5.16 -14.03 17.29
CA GLU A 266 -4.50 -12.89 17.94
C GLU A 266 -3.19 -13.35 18.60
N GLU A 267 -2.19 -12.47 18.66
CA GLU A 267 -0.87 -12.68 19.24
C GLU A 267 -0.01 -13.78 18.59
N ARG A 268 -0.61 -14.61 17.71
CA ARG A 268 0.10 -15.68 16.97
C ARG A 268 0.22 -15.40 15.47
N GLY A 269 -0.44 -14.33 15.01
CA GLY A 269 -0.35 -13.92 13.61
C GLY A 269 1.03 -13.41 13.27
N SER A 270 1.50 -13.74 12.07
CA SER A 270 2.73 -13.18 11.52
C SER A 270 2.59 -12.89 10.04
N VAL A 271 3.15 -11.79 9.60
CA VAL A 271 3.10 -11.38 8.19
C VAL A 271 4.51 -11.22 7.62
N LEU A 272 4.76 -11.87 6.49
CA LEU A 272 5.93 -11.55 5.70
C LEU A 272 5.72 -10.21 5.00
N THR A 273 6.67 -9.30 5.15
CA THR A 273 6.58 -7.90 4.71
C THR A 273 7.64 -7.61 3.65
N PRO A 274 7.48 -8.11 2.40
CA PRO A 274 8.38 -7.80 1.30
C PRO A 274 8.08 -6.44 0.68
N LEU A 275 6.83 -5.98 0.74
CA LEU A 275 6.45 -4.67 0.25
C LEU A 275 7.00 -3.58 1.17
N PRO A 276 7.48 -2.45 0.61
CA PRO A 276 8.10 -1.42 1.41
C PRO A 276 7.11 -0.71 2.33
N LEU A 277 7.50 -0.52 3.60
CA LEU A 277 6.69 0.16 4.63
C LEU A 277 6.49 1.65 4.33
N TYR A 278 7.34 2.26 3.51
CA TYR A 278 7.10 3.62 3.03
C TYR A 278 5.96 3.72 2.00
N HIS A 279 5.40 2.59 1.57
CA HIS A 279 4.18 2.53 0.76
C HIS A 279 2.98 2.20 1.63
N ILE A 280 1.88 2.93 1.46
CA ILE A 280 0.71 2.85 2.33
C ILE A 280 0.10 1.43 2.43
N PHE A 281 0.14 0.63 1.36
CA PHE A 281 -0.36 -0.76 1.39
C PHE A 281 0.36 -1.58 2.47
N SER A 282 1.69 -1.61 2.44
CA SER A 282 2.47 -2.34 3.42
C SER A 282 2.38 -1.72 4.82
N LEU A 283 2.35 -0.39 4.89
CA LEU A 283 2.20 0.31 6.17
C LEU A 283 0.93 -0.12 6.88
N THR A 284 -0.23 -0.02 6.22
CA THR A 284 -1.52 -0.35 6.84
C THR A 284 -1.71 -1.85 7.03
N ALA A 285 -1.53 -2.64 5.96
CA ALA A 285 -1.85 -4.08 6.00
C ALA A 285 -0.83 -4.91 6.81
N ASN A 286 0.45 -4.53 6.83
CA ASN A 286 1.48 -5.34 7.49
C ASN A 286 1.92 -4.74 8.83
N LEU A 287 2.18 -3.42 8.91
CA LEU A 287 2.62 -2.83 10.17
C LEU A 287 1.42 -2.55 11.08
N LEU A 288 0.47 -1.70 10.64
CA LEU A 288 -0.57 -1.18 11.53
C LEU A 288 -1.56 -2.28 11.93
N ALA A 289 -2.08 -3.07 10.97
CA ALA A 289 -3.06 -4.12 11.26
C ALA A 289 -2.47 -5.23 12.13
N PHE A 290 -1.23 -5.68 11.85
CA PHE A 290 -0.58 -6.71 12.68
C PHE A 290 -0.16 -6.16 14.04
N ALA A 291 0.28 -4.89 14.13
CA ALA A 291 0.55 -4.27 15.43
C ALA A 291 -0.70 -4.24 16.31
N LEU A 292 -1.86 -3.85 15.77
CA LEU A 292 -3.12 -3.81 16.51
C LEU A 292 -3.53 -5.20 17.05
N MET A 293 -3.19 -6.29 16.32
CA MET A 293 -3.49 -7.67 16.72
C MET A 293 -2.39 -8.33 17.58
N GLY A 294 -1.33 -7.60 17.95
CA GLY A 294 -0.19 -8.19 18.68
C GLY A 294 0.66 -9.15 17.85
N GLY A 295 0.55 -9.09 16.52
CA GLY A 295 1.24 -9.98 15.60
C GLY A 295 2.68 -9.57 15.29
N LEU A 296 3.40 -10.44 14.57
CA LEU A 296 4.79 -10.25 14.15
C LEU A 296 4.88 -9.83 12.69
N SER A 297 5.54 -8.71 12.40
CA SER A 297 5.91 -8.32 11.03
C SER A 297 7.35 -8.73 10.72
N VAL A 298 7.53 -9.67 9.78
CA VAL A 298 8.85 -10.14 9.31
C VAL A 298 9.30 -9.25 8.14
N LEU A 299 10.19 -8.33 8.42
CA LEU A 299 10.64 -7.29 7.51
C LEU A 299 11.67 -7.82 6.51
N ILE A 300 11.44 -7.59 5.22
CA ILE A 300 12.35 -7.97 4.13
C ILE A 300 12.99 -6.70 3.56
N PRO A 301 14.30 -6.48 3.77
CA PRO A 301 14.97 -5.26 3.31
C PRO A 301 15.07 -5.15 1.78
N ASP A 302 15.27 -6.26 1.07
CA ASP A 302 15.32 -6.31 -0.39
C ASP A 302 14.47 -7.48 -0.92
N PRO A 303 13.24 -7.22 -1.39
CA PRO A 303 12.36 -8.26 -1.93
C PRO A 303 12.80 -8.80 -3.29
N ARG A 304 13.78 -8.19 -3.94
CA ARG A 304 14.33 -8.65 -5.23
C ARG A 304 15.29 -9.82 -5.05
N ASP A 305 15.86 -10.00 -3.85
CA ASP A 305 16.59 -11.22 -3.47
C ASP A 305 15.60 -12.37 -3.19
N ILE A 306 15.08 -12.98 -4.25
CA ILE A 306 14.12 -14.09 -4.15
C ILE A 306 14.67 -15.25 -3.35
N LYS A 307 15.99 -15.56 -3.48
CA LYS A 307 16.64 -16.62 -2.69
C LYS A 307 16.66 -16.27 -1.19
N GLY A 308 16.98 -15.03 -0.84
CA GLY A 308 16.93 -14.54 0.54
C GLY A 308 15.52 -14.54 1.12
N LEU A 309 14.53 -14.17 0.32
CA LEU A 309 13.13 -14.20 0.68
C LEU A 309 12.68 -15.64 0.99
N ILE A 310 12.97 -16.60 0.12
CA ILE A 310 12.65 -18.03 0.32
C ILE A 310 13.34 -18.57 1.59
N ARG A 311 14.62 -18.22 1.83
CA ARG A 311 15.31 -18.60 3.09
C ARG A 311 14.60 -18.04 4.32
N THR A 312 14.12 -16.80 4.25
CA THR A 312 13.38 -16.18 5.35
C THR A 312 12.04 -16.87 5.56
N MET A 313 11.29 -17.17 4.50
CA MET A 313 10.02 -17.93 4.59
C MET A 313 10.22 -19.31 5.23
N ARG A 314 11.24 -20.06 4.80
CA ARG A 314 11.56 -21.37 5.37
C ARG A 314 11.77 -21.34 6.88
N ARG A 315 12.41 -20.28 7.37
CA ARG A 315 12.72 -20.13 8.80
C ARG A 315 11.55 -19.55 9.60
N ALA A 316 10.91 -18.50 9.07
CA ALA A 316 9.91 -17.75 9.83
C ALA A 316 8.55 -18.46 9.88
N GLN A 317 8.22 -19.28 8.87
CA GLN A 317 6.92 -19.98 8.76
C GLN A 317 5.74 -19.06 9.10
N VAL A 318 5.64 -17.95 8.37
CA VAL A 318 4.63 -16.91 8.58
C VAL A 318 3.21 -17.41 8.32
N THR A 319 2.23 -16.79 8.97
CA THR A 319 0.82 -17.10 8.78
C THR A 319 0.22 -16.42 7.55
N THR A 320 0.79 -15.28 7.15
CA THR A 320 0.33 -14.54 5.96
C THR A 320 1.49 -13.87 5.25
N MET A 321 1.26 -13.45 4.01
CA MET A 321 2.12 -12.51 3.31
C MET A 321 1.32 -11.56 2.42
N THR A 322 1.86 -10.37 2.18
CA THR A 322 1.35 -9.46 1.16
C THR A 322 2.33 -9.37 0.00
N GLY A 323 1.83 -9.11 -1.18
CA GLY A 323 2.68 -8.98 -2.36
C GLY A 323 1.96 -8.33 -3.53
N VAL A 324 2.69 -8.16 -4.61
CA VAL A 324 2.16 -7.76 -5.93
C VAL A 324 2.27 -8.95 -6.89
N ASN A 325 1.51 -8.92 -7.98
CA ASN A 325 1.49 -10.00 -8.99
C ASN A 325 2.88 -10.46 -9.42
N THR A 326 3.80 -9.53 -9.69
CA THR A 326 5.18 -9.83 -10.13
C THR A 326 5.99 -10.58 -9.08
N LEU A 327 5.79 -10.31 -7.79
CA LEU A 327 6.45 -11.03 -6.70
C LEU A 327 5.93 -12.46 -6.60
N PHE A 328 4.61 -12.65 -6.62
CA PHE A 328 4.01 -13.99 -6.61
C PHE A 328 4.41 -14.80 -7.84
N ASN A 329 4.46 -14.17 -9.02
CA ASN A 329 4.96 -14.81 -10.23
C ASN A 329 6.42 -15.24 -10.08
N ALA A 330 7.30 -14.38 -9.53
CA ALA A 330 8.70 -14.72 -9.30
C ALA A 330 8.87 -15.88 -8.31
N LEU A 331 8.11 -15.89 -7.21
CA LEU A 331 8.14 -16.97 -6.23
C LEU A 331 7.66 -18.30 -6.82
N THR A 332 6.51 -18.32 -7.50
CA THR A 332 5.93 -19.55 -8.07
C THR A 332 6.75 -20.13 -9.22
N ASN A 333 7.66 -19.38 -9.83
CA ASN A 333 8.62 -19.86 -10.81
C ASN A 333 9.97 -20.25 -10.19
N ALA A 334 10.20 -20.05 -8.89
CA ALA A 334 11.44 -20.42 -8.21
C ALA A 334 11.36 -21.87 -7.70
N PRO A 335 12.23 -22.82 -8.16
CA PRO A 335 12.13 -24.24 -7.76
C PRO A 335 12.22 -24.49 -6.25
N ASP A 336 12.97 -23.66 -5.52
CA ASP A 336 13.14 -23.80 -4.07
C ASP A 336 11.88 -23.36 -3.30
N PHE A 337 11.00 -22.57 -3.90
CA PHE A 337 9.74 -22.13 -3.29
C PHE A 337 8.79 -23.32 -3.09
N ALA A 338 8.64 -24.18 -4.09
CA ALA A 338 7.76 -25.35 -4.01
C ALA A 338 8.18 -26.39 -2.96
N ARG A 339 9.41 -26.28 -2.42
CA ARG A 339 9.94 -27.16 -1.37
C ARG A 339 9.70 -26.64 0.05
N LEU A 340 9.04 -25.50 0.20
CA LEU A 340 8.73 -24.93 1.51
C LEU A 340 7.57 -25.67 2.17
N ASP A 341 7.56 -25.63 3.52
CA ASP A 341 6.41 -26.01 4.31
C ASP A 341 5.45 -24.82 4.46
N PHE A 342 4.25 -24.95 3.90
CA PHE A 342 3.18 -23.94 3.94
C PHE A 342 2.09 -24.26 4.98
N SER A 343 2.28 -25.24 5.85
CA SER A 343 1.26 -25.69 6.82
C SER A 343 0.76 -24.58 7.76
N LYS A 344 1.56 -23.54 7.99
CA LYS A 344 1.19 -22.37 8.80
C LYS A 344 0.63 -21.21 7.98
N LEU A 345 0.79 -21.24 6.66
CA LEU A 345 0.32 -20.15 5.79
C LEU A 345 -1.21 -20.23 5.65
N ALA A 346 -1.92 -19.31 6.26
CA ALA A 346 -3.38 -19.25 6.19
C ALA A 346 -3.88 -18.68 4.85
N PHE A 347 -3.26 -17.61 4.37
CA PHE A 347 -3.54 -16.97 3.08
C PHE A 347 -2.43 -15.99 2.69
N ALA A 348 -2.46 -15.56 1.43
CA ALA A 348 -1.66 -14.44 0.95
C ALA A 348 -2.56 -13.36 0.32
N VAL A 349 -2.15 -12.08 0.41
CA VAL A 349 -2.90 -10.96 -0.17
C VAL A 349 -2.12 -10.34 -1.31
N GLY A 350 -2.70 -10.38 -2.49
CA GLY A 350 -2.24 -9.66 -3.67
C GLY A 350 -2.94 -8.31 -3.81
N GLY A 351 -2.22 -7.26 -4.11
CA GLY A 351 -2.81 -5.94 -4.28
C GLY A 351 -1.90 -4.97 -5.02
N GLY A 352 -2.43 -3.77 -5.26
CA GLY A 352 -1.69 -2.72 -5.94
C GLY A 352 -1.60 -2.85 -7.47
N ALA A 353 -1.84 -4.02 -8.01
CA ALA A 353 -2.08 -4.32 -9.42
C ALA A 353 -2.93 -5.58 -9.48
N ALA A 354 -3.63 -5.81 -10.59
CA ALA A 354 -4.41 -7.02 -10.79
C ALA A 354 -3.54 -8.28 -10.62
N VAL A 355 -4.08 -9.28 -9.95
CA VAL A 355 -3.46 -10.59 -9.83
C VAL A 355 -3.92 -11.44 -11.01
N GLN A 356 -2.98 -11.85 -11.84
CA GLN A 356 -3.29 -12.69 -13.00
C GLN A 356 -3.80 -14.06 -12.54
N SER A 357 -4.85 -14.54 -13.17
CA SER A 357 -5.50 -15.82 -12.85
C SER A 357 -4.52 -17.00 -12.90
N ALA A 358 -3.60 -17.00 -13.88
CA ALA A 358 -2.53 -18.00 -14.00
C ALA A 358 -1.56 -18.00 -12.82
N VAL A 359 -1.26 -16.82 -12.24
CA VAL A 359 -0.38 -16.69 -11.06
C VAL A 359 -1.10 -17.20 -9.83
N ALA A 360 -2.37 -16.83 -9.64
CA ALA A 360 -3.20 -17.30 -8.52
C ALA A 360 -3.37 -18.83 -8.55
N ALA A 361 -3.62 -19.41 -9.73
CA ALA A 361 -3.72 -20.86 -9.88
C ALA A 361 -2.42 -21.59 -9.52
N ARG A 362 -1.26 -21.11 -9.99
CA ARG A 362 0.05 -21.68 -9.62
C ARG A 362 0.35 -21.54 -8.13
N TRP A 363 0.02 -20.39 -7.54
CA TRP A 363 0.17 -20.17 -6.10
C TRP A 363 -0.60 -21.23 -5.32
N ARG A 364 -1.89 -21.41 -5.63
CA ARG A 364 -2.75 -22.41 -4.97
C ARG A 364 -2.23 -23.83 -5.15
N ALA A 365 -1.77 -24.20 -6.36
CA ALA A 365 -1.22 -25.52 -6.64
C ALA A 365 0.05 -25.81 -5.81
N ILE A 366 0.89 -24.82 -5.52
CA ILE A 366 2.13 -24.97 -4.77
C ILE A 366 1.88 -24.91 -3.26
N THR A 367 1.09 -23.93 -2.80
CA THR A 367 0.97 -23.62 -1.37
C THR A 367 -0.23 -24.27 -0.69
N GLY A 368 -1.23 -24.71 -1.47
CA GLY A 368 -2.51 -25.18 -0.96
C GLY A 368 -3.43 -24.07 -0.41
N THR A 369 -2.98 -22.79 -0.46
CA THR A 369 -3.74 -21.65 0.06
C THR A 369 -4.17 -20.72 -1.07
N ASP A 370 -5.21 -19.93 -0.82
CA ASP A 370 -5.68 -18.94 -1.80
C ASP A 370 -4.82 -17.68 -1.80
N LEU A 371 -4.66 -17.10 -2.99
CA LEU A 371 -4.13 -15.77 -3.17
C LEU A 371 -5.32 -14.80 -3.25
N VAL A 372 -5.56 -14.11 -2.14
CA VAL A 372 -6.68 -13.20 -1.95
C VAL A 372 -6.35 -11.86 -2.61
N GLU A 373 -7.22 -11.36 -3.48
CA GLU A 373 -7.01 -10.07 -4.10
C GLU A 373 -7.69 -8.95 -3.30
N GLY A 374 -6.95 -7.84 -3.10
CA GLY A 374 -7.46 -6.63 -2.47
C GLY A 374 -7.23 -5.39 -3.33
N TYR A 375 -8.17 -4.47 -3.27
CA TYR A 375 -8.14 -3.19 -3.96
C TYR A 375 -8.03 -2.02 -3.01
N GLY A 376 -7.30 -1.02 -3.45
CA GLY A 376 -7.20 0.24 -2.75
C GLY A 376 -6.25 1.22 -3.43
N LEU A 377 -6.26 2.43 -2.93
CA LEU A 377 -5.44 3.53 -3.41
C LEU A 377 -4.94 4.35 -2.23
N THR A 378 -3.89 5.12 -2.45
CA THR A 378 -3.26 5.92 -1.39
C THR A 378 -4.24 6.86 -0.72
N GLU A 379 -5.13 7.43 -1.50
CA GLU A 379 -6.18 8.36 -1.11
C GLU A 379 -7.26 7.74 -0.22
N ALA A 380 -7.24 6.40 -0.05
CA ALA A 380 -8.16 5.65 0.82
C ALA A 380 -7.46 4.86 1.96
N SER A 381 -6.20 5.15 2.29
CA SER A 381 -5.43 4.71 3.49
C SER A 381 -5.01 3.22 3.63
N PRO A 382 -4.95 2.30 2.69
CA PRO A 382 -5.40 2.35 1.32
C PRO A 382 -6.63 1.50 1.00
N VAL A 383 -7.05 0.54 1.89
CA VAL A 383 -7.93 -0.59 1.53
C VAL A 383 -9.37 -0.14 1.34
N VAL A 384 -9.94 -0.47 0.18
CA VAL A 384 -11.33 -0.22 -0.20
C VAL A 384 -12.11 -1.54 -0.25
N CYS A 385 -11.57 -2.55 -0.94
CA CYS A 385 -12.18 -3.87 -1.07
C CYS A 385 -11.16 -4.98 -0.81
N ILE A 386 -11.66 -6.13 -0.37
CA ILE A 386 -10.87 -7.35 -0.24
C ILE A 386 -11.76 -8.58 -0.51
N ASN A 387 -11.22 -9.58 -1.17
CA ASN A 387 -11.90 -10.86 -1.33
C ASN A 387 -12.03 -11.61 0.01
N PRO A 388 -13.12 -12.37 0.21
CA PRO A 388 -13.22 -13.31 1.33
C PRO A 388 -12.07 -14.30 1.32
N VAL A 389 -11.42 -14.46 2.49
CA VAL A 389 -10.17 -15.24 2.60
C VAL A 389 -10.34 -16.71 2.21
N ARG A 390 -11.47 -17.35 2.56
CA ARG A 390 -11.69 -18.80 2.31
C ARG A 390 -12.43 -19.10 1.00
N SER A 391 -13.03 -18.09 0.37
CA SER A 391 -13.81 -18.23 -0.85
C SER A 391 -13.61 -17.03 -1.76
N PRO A 392 -12.39 -16.75 -2.20
CA PRO A 392 -12.14 -15.61 -3.08
C PRO A 392 -12.78 -15.83 -4.44
N LYS A 393 -13.43 -14.80 -4.95
CA LYS A 393 -13.99 -14.79 -6.30
C LYS A 393 -12.91 -14.32 -7.27
N ILE A 394 -12.35 -15.25 -8.03
CA ILE A 394 -11.25 -14.96 -8.97
C ILE A 394 -11.74 -13.96 -10.03
N GLY A 395 -10.90 -12.98 -10.35
CA GLY A 395 -11.23 -11.89 -11.29
C GLY A 395 -12.06 -10.76 -10.67
N SER A 396 -12.27 -10.80 -9.34
CA SER A 396 -12.86 -9.74 -8.53
C SER A 396 -11.84 -9.28 -7.48
N VAL A 397 -11.91 -8.00 -7.09
CA VAL A 397 -11.16 -7.46 -5.96
C VAL A 397 -11.91 -7.60 -4.63
N GLY A 398 -13.03 -8.32 -4.63
CA GLY A 398 -13.81 -8.66 -3.46
C GLY A 398 -14.91 -7.66 -3.13
N LEU A 399 -15.20 -7.58 -1.85
CA LEU A 399 -16.28 -6.79 -1.26
C LEU A 399 -15.72 -5.54 -0.59
N PRO A 400 -16.46 -4.41 -0.58
CA PRO A 400 -16.08 -3.23 0.21
C PRO A 400 -15.83 -3.61 1.67
N VAL A 401 -14.79 -3.02 2.29
CA VAL A 401 -14.51 -3.24 3.72
C VAL A 401 -15.56 -2.54 4.60
N PRO A 402 -15.74 -2.94 5.88
CA PRO A 402 -16.73 -2.33 6.78
C PRO A 402 -16.71 -0.79 6.78
N SER A 403 -17.86 -0.15 6.89
CA SER A 403 -18.03 1.32 6.86
C SER A 403 -17.55 1.98 5.57
N THR A 404 -17.47 1.24 4.45
CA THR A 404 -17.08 1.77 3.14
C THR A 404 -18.25 1.66 2.18
N GLU A 405 -18.56 2.77 1.54
CA GLU A 405 -19.53 2.84 0.46
C GLU A 405 -18.78 2.92 -0.86
N VAL A 406 -19.24 2.16 -1.84
CA VAL A 406 -18.71 2.16 -3.22
C VAL A 406 -19.87 2.34 -4.18
N ALA A 407 -19.76 3.30 -5.09
CA ALA A 407 -20.70 3.54 -6.19
C ALA A 407 -19.96 3.41 -7.53
N ILE A 408 -20.67 2.95 -8.53
CA ILE A 408 -20.20 2.97 -9.93
C ILE A 408 -20.94 4.09 -10.64
N ARG A 409 -20.19 5.06 -11.21
CA ARG A 409 -20.78 6.28 -11.79
C ARG A 409 -20.41 6.48 -13.25
N ASP A 410 -21.34 7.05 -13.99
CA ASP A 410 -21.08 7.54 -15.35
C ASP A 410 -20.27 8.87 -15.35
N ASP A 411 -19.94 9.36 -16.54
CA ASP A 411 -19.20 10.63 -16.70
C ASP A 411 -20.03 11.87 -16.29
N HIS A 412 -21.33 11.71 -16.01
CA HIS A 412 -22.22 12.77 -15.52
C HIS A 412 -22.43 12.71 -13.99
N GLY A 413 -21.85 11.70 -13.32
CA GLY A 413 -21.95 11.50 -11.88
C GLY A 413 -23.19 10.72 -11.43
N ASN A 414 -23.97 10.14 -12.36
CA ASN A 414 -25.13 9.30 -12.03
C ASN A 414 -24.67 7.90 -11.62
N ASP A 415 -25.31 7.34 -10.60
CA ASP A 415 -25.08 5.97 -10.19
C ASP A 415 -25.59 4.99 -11.27
N LEU A 416 -24.77 4.02 -11.64
CA LEU A 416 -25.05 2.98 -12.63
C LEU A 416 -25.61 1.72 -11.97
N ALA A 417 -26.37 0.93 -12.75
CA ALA A 417 -26.93 -0.31 -12.28
C ALA A 417 -25.87 -1.41 -12.13
N VAL A 418 -26.20 -2.46 -11.38
CA VAL A 418 -25.36 -3.65 -11.21
C VAL A 418 -25.07 -4.27 -12.57
N GLY A 419 -23.81 -4.56 -12.85
CA GLY A 419 -23.30 -5.09 -14.12
C GLY A 419 -22.86 -4.02 -15.11
N GLU A 420 -23.22 -2.75 -14.90
CA GLU A 420 -22.78 -1.65 -15.76
C GLU A 420 -21.40 -1.15 -15.33
N ALA A 421 -20.56 -0.82 -16.31
CA ALA A 421 -19.20 -0.35 -16.10
C ALA A 421 -19.13 1.17 -16.04
N GLY A 422 -18.52 1.72 -14.98
CA GLY A 422 -18.31 3.13 -14.79
C GLY A 422 -17.14 3.42 -13.85
N GLU A 423 -16.97 4.68 -13.49
CA GLU A 423 -15.93 5.07 -12.53
C GLU A 423 -16.27 4.61 -11.12
N ILE A 424 -15.31 3.98 -10.46
CA ILE A 424 -15.41 3.57 -9.06
C ILE A 424 -15.30 4.84 -8.20
N CYS A 425 -16.35 5.14 -7.43
CA CYS A 425 -16.37 6.21 -6.44
C CYS A 425 -16.44 5.62 -5.04
N VAL A 426 -15.66 6.16 -4.10
CA VAL A 426 -15.52 5.62 -2.73
C VAL A 426 -15.86 6.67 -1.71
N ARG A 427 -16.63 6.30 -0.69
CA ARG A 427 -16.88 7.11 0.50
C ARG A 427 -16.67 6.27 1.76
N GLY A 428 -15.96 6.82 2.74
CA GLY A 428 -15.72 6.12 4.01
C GLY A 428 -14.75 6.86 4.91
N PRO A 429 -14.61 6.42 6.17
CA PRO A 429 -13.77 7.10 7.16
C PRO A 429 -12.27 7.03 6.84
N GLN A 430 -11.86 6.13 5.95
CA GLN A 430 -10.48 5.95 5.49
C GLN A 430 -10.09 6.90 4.35
N VAL A 431 -11.03 7.62 3.72
CA VAL A 431 -10.76 8.52 2.60
C VAL A 431 -9.97 9.74 3.09
N MET A 432 -8.95 10.14 2.33
CA MET A 432 -8.06 11.25 2.64
C MET A 432 -8.79 12.57 2.88
N GLN A 433 -8.15 13.49 3.58
CA GLN A 433 -8.64 14.87 3.73
C GLN A 433 -8.54 15.68 2.43
N GLY A 434 -7.59 15.34 1.57
CA GLY A 434 -7.30 16.02 0.31
C GLY A 434 -5.81 15.92 -0.02
N TYR A 435 -5.37 16.61 -1.05
CA TYR A 435 -3.96 16.72 -1.41
C TYR A 435 -3.29 17.92 -0.71
N TRP A 436 -2.08 17.70 -0.21
CA TRP A 436 -1.30 18.70 0.51
C TRP A 436 -1.06 19.94 -0.34
N GLN A 437 -1.55 21.11 0.12
CA GLN A 437 -1.42 22.41 -0.56
C GLN A 437 -1.91 22.41 -2.02
N ARG A 438 -2.87 21.53 -2.36
CA ARG A 438 -3.45 21.39 -3.70
C ARG A 438 -4.98 21.37 -3.64
N PRO A 439 -5.63 22.49 -3.26
CA PRO A 439 -7.09 22.54 -3.12
C PRO A 439 -7.83 22.30 -4.45
N ASP A 440 -7.26 22.73 -5.57
CA ASP A 440 -7.92 22.58 -6.87
C ASP A 440 -7.85 21.12 -7.36
N GLU A 441 -6.70 20.45 -7.25
CA GLU A 441 -6.58 19.02 -7.53
C GLU A 441 -7.44 18.18 -6.59
N THR A 442 -7.62 18.62 -5.33
CA THR A 442 -8.50 17.97 -4.37
C THR A 442 -9.96 18.01 -4.85
N LYS A 443 -10.44 19.17 -5.31
CA LYS A 443 -11.82 19.32 -5.82
C LYS A 443 -12.10 18.47 -7.06
N LEU A 444 -11.08 18.14 -7.85
CA LEU A 444 -11.24 17.28 -9.03
C LEU A 444 -11.53 15.82 -8.66
N VAL A 445 -11.10 15.36 -7.48
CA VAL A 445 -11.21 13.97 -7.08
C VAL A 445 -12.08 13.75 -5.85
N LEU A 446 -12.33 14.77 -5.03
CA LEU A 446 -13.09 14.64 -3.79
C LEU A 446 -14.28 15.63 -3.81
N THR A 447 -15.50 15.08 -3.79
CA THR A 447 -16.74 15.88 -3.77
C THR A 447 -17.02 16.44 -2.38
N ALA A 448 -17.92 17.43 -2.31
CA ALA A 448 -18.35 18.03 -1.03
C ALA A 448 -19.05 17.00 -0.11
N GLU A 449 -19.69 15.97 -0.68
CA GLU A 449 -20.38 14.89 0.03
C GLU A 449 -19.41 13.78 0.48
N GLY A 450 -18.09 13.93 0.23
CA GLY A 450 -17.05 13.01 0.64
C GLY A 450 -16.82 11.82 -0.29
N TRP A 451 -17.32 11.86 -1.53
CA TRP A 451 -17.03 10.85 -2.54
C TRP A 451 -15.67 11.11 -3.21
N LEU A 452 -14.84 10.08 -3.19
CA LEU A 452 -13.55 10.07 -3.88
C LEU A 452 -13.71 9.41 -5.26
N HIS A 453 -13.45 10.15 -6.31
CA HIS A 453 -13.29 9.66 -7.69
C HIS A 453 -11.93 8.99 -7.82
N THR A 454 -11.90 7.68 -8.06
CA THR A 454 -10.65 6.91 -8.03
C THR A 454 -9.86 6.96 -9.33
N GLY A 455 -10.54 7.29 -10.44
CA GLY A 455 -10.00 7.16 -11.79
C GLY A 455 -9.85 5.70 -12.26
N ASP A 456 -10.36 4.75 -11.51
CA ASP A 456 -10.43 3.34 -11.88
C ASP A 456 -11.85 3.01 -12.38
N ILE A 457 -11.95 2.20 -13.44
CA ILE A 457 -13.22 1.75 -14.03
C ILE A 457 -13.52 0.35 -13.52
N GLY A 458 -14.76 0.12 -13.08
CA GLY A 458 -15.20 -1.15 -12.56
C GLY A 458 -16.69 -1.38 -12.67
N ALA A 459 -17.14 -2.52 -12.19
CA ALA A 459 -18.55 -2.89 -12.10
C ALA A 459 -18.78 -3.83 -10.93
N PHE A 460 -19.95 -3.74 -10.30
CA PHE A 460 -20.42 -4.77 -9.37
C PHE A 460 -21.10 -5.91 -10.12
N ASP A 461 -20.90 -7.13 -9.67
CA ASP A 461 -21.77 -8.24 -10.09
C ASP A 461 -23.01 -8.36 -9.19
N ALA A 462 -23.89 -9.30 -9.54
CA ALA A 462 -25.17 -9.52 -8.83
C ALA A 462 -25.00 -9.94 -7.36
N GLU A 463 -23.83 -10.44 -6.97
CA GLU A 463 -23.50 -10.83 -5.60
C GLU A 463 -22.80 -9.70 -4.81
N GLY A 464 -22.58 -8.53 -5.44
CA GLY A 464 -21.94 -7.38 -4.83
C GLY A 464 -20.40 -7.45 -4.80
N PHE A 465 -19.77 -8.32 -5.60
CA PHE A 465 -18.33 -8.33 -5.76
C PHE A 465 -17.90 -7.27 -6.78
N LEU A 466 -16.92 -6.47 -6.42
CA LEU A 466 -16.35 -5.45 -7.29
C LEU A 466 -15.32 -6.07 -8.23
N LYS A 467 -15.46 -5.80 -9.52
CA LYS A 467 -14.46 -6.12 -10.54
C LYS A 467 -13.84 -4.81 -11.05
N ILE A 468 -12.52 -4.71 -11.03
CA ILE A 468 -11.80 -3.63 -11.71
C ILE A 468 -11.56 -4.04 -13.15
N LEU A 469 -11.93 -3.18 -14.07
CA LEU A 469 -11.69 -3.40 -15.50
C LEU A 469 -10.36 -2.81 -15.92
N ASP A 470 -10.13 -1.53 -15.65
CA ASP A 470 -8.83 -0.85 -15.85
C ASP A 470 -8.82 0.57 -15.25
N ARG A 471 -7.74 1.31 -15.50
CA ARG A 471 -7.69 2.75 -15.25
C ARG A 471 -8.31 3.53 -16.39
N LYS A 472 -9.12 4.54 -16.07
CA LYS A 472 -9.78 5.42 -17.05
C LYS A 472 -8.80 5.97 -18.10
N LYS A 473 -7.58 6.34 -17.68
CA LYS A 473 -6.51 6.87 -18.54
C LYS A 473 -5.75 5.84 -19.37
N ASP A 474 -5.80 4.57 -19.00
CA ASP A 474 -5.07 3.48 -19.67
C ASP A 474 -5.96 2.70 -20.64
N MET A 475 -7.28 2.92 -20.61
CA MET A 475 -8.25 2.34 -21.52
C MET A 475 -7.91 2.71 -22.97
N VAL A 476 -7.95 1.71 -23.87
CA VAL A 476 -7.67 1.89 -25.30
C VAL A 476 -8.98 2.01 -26.06
N ASN A 477 -9.12 3.05 -26.88
CA ASN A 477 -10.32 3.27 -27.69
C ASN A 477 -10.05 2.83 -29.15
N VAL A 478 -10.52 1.63 -29.50
CA VAL A 478 -10.36 1.07 -30.85
C VAL A 478 -11.66 1.26 -31.62
N SER A 479 -11.72 2.22 -32.53
CA SER A 479 -12.91 2.55 -33.35
C SER A 479 -14.19 2.74 -32.52
N GLY A 480 -14.09 3.39 -31.35
CA GLY A 480 -15.22 3.60 -30.43
C GLY A 480 -15.44 2.48 -29.41
N PHE A 481 -14.80 1.32 -29.58
CA PHE A 481 -14.86 0.23 -28.61
C PHE A 481 -13.82 0.40 -27.51
N LYS A 482 -14.26 0.31 -26.25
CA LYS A 482 -13.39 0.36 -25.09
C LYS A 482 -12.68 -0.98 -24.90
N VAL A 483 -11.36 -0.99 -24.98
CA VAL A 483 -10.51 -2.15 -24.67
C VAL A 483 -9.82 -1.90 -23.35
N PHE A 484 -9.92 -2.83 -22.45
CA PHE A 484 -9.29 -2.79 -21.13
C PHE A 484 -7.99 -3.60 -21.17
N PRO A 485 -6.81 -2.95 -21.04
CA PRO A 485 -5.52 -3.62 -21.04
C PRO A 485 -5.43 -4.84 -20.14
N ASN A 486 -5.97 -4.76 -18.90
CA ASN A 486 -5.91 -5.86 -17.94
C ASN A 486 -6.62 -7.13 -18.44
N GLU A 487 -7.71 -7.00 -19.20
CA GLU A 487 -8.43 -8.14 -19.79
C GLU A 487 -7.55 -8.87 -20.82
N VAL A 488 -6.88 -8.13 -21.68
CA VAL A 488 -5.99 -8.69 -22.69
C VAL A 488 -4.77 -9.32 -22.03
N GLU A 489 -4.17 -8.64 -21.05
CA GLU A 489 -3.02 -9.13 -20.28
C GLU A 489 -3.31 -10.44 -19.56
N ASP A 490 -4.51 -10.58 -18.93
CA ASP A 490 -4.90 -11.81 -18.24
C ASP A 490 -5.06 -12.98 -19.19
N VAL A 491 -5.64 -12.76 -20.36
CA VAL A 491 -5.75 -13.80 -21.40
C VAL A 491 -4.36 -14.21 -21.89
N ILE A 492 -3.49 -13.27 -22.25
CA ILE A 492 -2.15 -13.55 -22.76
C ILE A 492 -1.28 -14.27 -21.72
N ALA A 493 -1.40 -13.91 -20.45
CA ALA A 493 -0.65 -14.55 -19.35
C ALA A 493 -0.98 -16.03 -19.13
N GLN A 494 -2.11 -16.52 -19.68
CA GLN A 494 -2.49 -17.94 -19.64
C GLN A 494 -1.68 -18.77 -20.64
N HIS A 495 -1.02 -18.16 -21.63
CA HIS A 495 -0.18 -18.89 -22.59
C HIS A 495 1.08 -19.42 -21.88
N PRO A 496 1.40 -20.75 -22.00
CA PRO A 496 2.50 -21.36 -21.25
C PRO A 496 3.88 -20.77 -21.55
N GLY A 497 4.08 -20.25 -22.76
CA GLY A 497 5.32 -19.60 -23.20
C GLY A 497 5.49 -18.16 -22.71
N VAL A 498 4.51 -17.57 -22.02
CA VAL A 498 4.55 -16.18 -21.52
C VAL A 498 4.97 -16.16 -20.06
N LEU A 499 5.95 -15.32 -19.72
CA LEU A 499 6.36 -15.04 -18.35
C LEU A 499 5.66 -13.79 -17.80
N GLU A 500 5.69 -12.69 -18.56
CA GLU A 500 5.02 -11.43 -18.23
C GLU A 500 4.45 -10.80 -19.50
N ALA A 501 3.33 -10.09 -19.36
CA ALA A 501 2.68 -9.38 -20.46
C ALA A 501 2.16 -8.04 -19.99
N VAL A 502 2.23 -7.02 -20.85
CA VAL A 502 1.64 -5.70 -20.60
C VAL A 502 1.12 -5.09 -21.91
N VAL A 503 -0.02 -4.44 -21.82
CA VAL A 503 -0.71 -3.81 -22.95
C VAL A 503 -0.73 -2.30 -22.80
N ILE A 504 -0.50 -1.60 -23.91
CA ILE A 504 -0.73 -0.17 -24.03
C ILE A 504 -1.57 0.16 -25.28
N GLY A 505 -2.23 1.29 -25.25
CA GLY A 505 -2.80 1.90 -26.46
C GLY A 505 -1.73 2.72 -27.19
N VAL A 506 -1.70 2.56 -28.51
CA VAL A 506 -0.87 3.40 -29.41
C VAL A 506 -1.77 4.05 -30.46
N ALA A 507 -1.36 5.22 -30.97
CA ALA A 507 -2.10 5.88 -32.06
C ALA A 507 -2.15 5.00 -33.30
N ASP A 508 -3.29 4.95 -33.95
CA ASP A 508 -3.51 4.19 -35.20
C ASP A 508 -4.36 5.01 -36.16
N PRO A 509 -3.92 5.22 -37.41
CA PRO A 509 -4.60 6.09 -38.37
C PRO A 509 -5.98 5.59 -38.80
N HIS A 510 -6.27 4.27 -38.64
CA HIS A 510 -7.55 3.70 -39.07
C HIS A 510 -8.56 3.53 -37.94
N THR A 511 -8.07 3.23 -36.73
CA THR A 511 -8.92 2.91 -35.57
C THR A 511 -8.84 3.95 -34.45
N GLY A 512 -8.10 5.05 -34.66
CA GLY A 512 -7.79 6.06 -33.64
C GLY A 512 -6.72 5.56 -32.68
N GLN A 513 -6.96 4.41 -32.03
CA GLN A 513 -5.95 3.69 -31.23
C GLN A 513 -5.94 2.19 -31.60
N ALA A 514 -4.82 1.54 -31.35
CA ALA A 514 -4.65 0.10 -31.47
C ALA A 514 -4.00 -0.48 -30.22
N VAL A 515 -4.24 -1.75 -29.97
CA VAL A 515 -3.67 -2.52 -28.87
C VAL A 515 -2.24 -2.94 -29.24
N LYS A 516 -1.26 -2.55 -28.43
CA LYS A 516 0.13 -2.99 -28.51
C LYS A 516 0.49 -3.80 -27.27
N LEU A 517 1.03 -4.99 -27.48
CA LEU A 517 1.39 -5.96 -26.45
C LEU A 517 2.91 -6.07 -26.35
N PHE A 518 3.42 -5.98 -25.11
CA PHE A 518 4.81 -6.32 -24.79
C PHE A 518 4.85 -7.62 -23.99
N VAL A 519 5.74 -8.53 -24.33
CA VAL A 519 5.84 -9.86 -23.72
C VAL A 519 7.26 -10.17 -23.31
N VAL A 520 7.43 -10.62 -22.07
CA VAL A 520 8.63 -11.32 -21.62
C VAL A 520 8.40 -12.81 -21.83
N LYS A 521 9.25 -13.46 -22.62
CA LYS A 521 9.12 -14.87 -22.92
C LYS A 521 9.52 -15.73 -21.71
N ARG A 522 8.77 -16.79 -21.47
CA ARG A 522 9.22 -17.94 -20.65
C ARG A 522 9.87 -18.99 -21.55
N ASP A 523 9.25 -19.26 -22.71
CA ASP A 523 9.80 -20.12 -23.73
C ASP A 523 10.47 -19.27 -24.82
N PRO A 524 11.79 -19.37 -25.03
CA PRO A 524 12.49 -18.64 -26.07
C PRO A 524 11.95 -18.89 -27.49
N ALA A 525 11.33 -20.06 -27.74
CA ALA A 525 10.78 -20.44 -29.04
C ALA A 525 9.44 -19.75 -29.34
N LEU A 526 8.76 -19.15 -28.35
CA LEU A 526 7.47 -18.49 -28.52
C LEU A 526 7.52 -17.44 -29.65
N THR A 527 6.57 -17.51 -30.57
CA THR A 527 6.47 -16.62 -31.74
C THR A 527 5.28 -15.65 -31.63
N GLU A 528 5.35 -14.55 -32.39
CA GLU A 528 4.25 -13.60 -32.52
C GLU A 528 3.00 -14.24 -33.14
N ALA A 529 3.19 -15.13 -34.14
CA ALA A 529 2.11 -15.84 -34.80
C ALA A 529 1.31 -16.73 -33.83
N GLU A 530 2.01 -17.46 -32.95
CA GLU A 530 1.36 -18.31 -31.93
C GLU A 530 0.54 -17.47 -30.94
N LEU A 531 1.09 -16.35 -30.46
CA LEU A 531 0.35 -15.46 -29.56
C LEU A 531 -0.85 -14.80 -30.25
N THR A 532 -0.71 -14.46 -31.54
CA THR A 532 -1.82 -13.89 -32.31
C THR A 532 -2.94 -14.89 -32.48
N ILE A 533 -2.64 -16.16 -32.79
CA ILE A 533 -3.63 -17.23 -32.87
C ILE A 533 -4.29 -17.44 -31.52
N PHE A 534 -3.50 -17.55 -30.47
CA PHE A 534 -3.99 -17.74 -29.10
C PHE A 534 -4.94 -16.60 -28.65
N ALA A 535 -4.59 -15.34 -28.99
CA ALA A 535 -5.43 -14.18 -28.69
C ALA A 535 -6.74 -14.18 -29.49
N ARG A 536 -6.69 -14.52 -30.79
CA ARG A 536 -7.89 -14.57 -31.66
C ARG A 536 -8.92 -15.61 -31.24
N GLU A 537 -8.49 -16.70 -30.66
CA GLU A 537 -9.37 -17.75 -30.15
C GLU A 537 -10.14 -17.33 -28.87
N ARG A 538 -9.65 -16.32 -28.15
CA ARG A 538 -10.10 -15.98 -26.79
C ARG A 538 -10.58 -14.53 -26.63
N LEU A 539 -10.24 -13.65 -27.57
CA LEU A 539 -10.57 -12.23 -27.53
C LEU A 539 -11.39 -11.82 -28.77
N ALA A 540 -12.29 -10.87 -28.56
CA ALA A 540 -12.96 -10.22 -29.68
C ALA A 540 -11.93 -9.53 -30.61
N GLY A 541 -12.19 -9.49 -31.91
CA GLY A 541 -11.23 -9.04 -32.91
C GLY A 541 -10.60 -7.67 -32.64
N TYR A 542 -11.38 -6.71 -32.11
CA TYR A 542 -10.89 -5.37 -31.77
C TYR A 542 -9.99 -5.33 -30.52
N LYS A 543 -9.98 -6.40 -29.72
CA LYS A 543 -9.12 -6.56 -28.53
C LYS A 543 -7.79 -7.26 -28.85
N VAL A 544 -7.71 -7.93 -30.02
CA VAL A 544 -6.51 -8.65 -30.42
C VAL A 544 -5.36 -7.66 -30.65
N PRO A 545 -4.16 -7.87 -30.03
CA PRO A 545 -3.03 -6.99 -30.25
C PRO A 545 -2.66 -6.86 -31.72
N LYS A 546 -2.57 -5.64 -32.23
CA LYS A 546 -2.13 -5.34 -33.59
C LYS A 546 -0.60 -5.44 -33.73
N THR A 547 0.11 -5.18 -32.64
CA THR A 547 1.56 -5.24 -32.56
C THR A 547 1.97 -6.01 -31.32
N ILE A 548 2.87 -6.97 -31.47
CA ILE A 548 3.48 -7.74 -30.39
C ILE A 548 4.98 -7.46 -30.38
N VAL A 549 5.53 -7.13 -29.20
CA VAL A 549 6.96 -6.85 -29.02
C VAL A 549 7.49 -7.75 -27.92
N PHE A 550 8.52 -8.52 -28.24
CA PHE A 550 9.24 -9.30 -27.23
C PHE A 550 10.35 -8.46 -26.60
N VAL A 551 10.41 -8.50 -25.27
CA VAL A 551 11.38 -7.74 -24.45
C VAL A 551 12.01 -8.66 -23.40
N ASP A 552 13.23 -8.33 -22.94
CA ASP A 552 13.92 -9.09 -21.91
C ASP A 552 13.31 -8.84 -20.52
N SER A 553 12.79 -7.64 -20.29
CA SER A 553 12.13 -7.26 -19.03
C SER A 553 11.16 -6.11 -19.24
N LEU A 554 10.16 -5.98 -18.35
CA LEU A 554 9.23 -4.85 -18.31
C LEU A 554 9.70 -3.82 -17.28
N PRO A 555 9.50 -2.51 -17.54
CA PRO A 555 9.79 -1.46 -16.57
C PRO A 555 8.86 -1.61 -15.34
N LYS A 556 9.46 -1.59 -14.15
CA LYS A 556 8.74 -1.80 -12.89
C LYS A 556 9.03 -0.68 -11.90
N SER A 557 8.02 -0.28 -11.17
CA SER A 557 8.17 0.60 -10.02
C SER A 557 8.90 -0.11 -8.88
N ASN A 558 9.29 0.65 -7.86
CA ASN A 558 9.96 0.13 -6.66
C ASN A 558 9.11 -0.83 -5.82
N VAL A 559 7.80 -0.84 -6.04
CA VAL A 559 6.87 -1.80 -5.43
C VAL A 559 6.55 -2.97 -6.36
N GLY A 560 7.23 -3.07 -7.51
CA GLY A 560 7.08 -4.16 -8.47
C GLY A 560 5.89 -4.01 -9.43
N LYS A 561 5.20 -2.86 -9.50
CA LYS A 561 4.16 -2.59 -10.49
C LYS A 561 4.79 -2.25 -11.84
N ILE A 562 4.21 -2.75 -12.92
CA ILE A 562 4.63 -2.40 -14.29
C ILE A 562 4.28 -0.93 -14.56
N ILE A 563 5.23 -0.19 -15.13
CA ILE A 563 5.09 1.24 -15.44
C ILE A 563 4.76 1.38 -16.94
N ARG A 564 3.45 1.40 -17.27
CA ARG A 564 3.01 1.53 -18.68
C ARG A 564 3.49 2.82 -19.36
N LYS A 565 3.71 3.89 -18.60
CA LYS A 565 4.19 5.18 -19.12
C LYS A 565 5.55 5.05 -19.82
N ASP A 566 6.44 4.19 -19.32
CA ASP A 566 7.79 4.02 -19.84
C ASP A 566 7.82 3.13 -21.11
N LEU A 567 6.65 2.62 -21.55
CA LEU A 567 6.47 1.81 -22.75
C LEU A 567 5.75 2.56 -23.90
N ARG A 568 5.26 3.78 -23.63
CA ARG A 568 4.57 4.66 -24.58
C ARG A 568 5.53 5.47 -25.46
#